data_de5dfcd622e673c77c2f7208610bcf14
#
_entry.id   de5dfcd622e673c77c2f7208610bcf14
#
_cell.length_a   1.000
_cell.length_b   1.000
_cell.length_c   1.000
_cell.angle_alpha   90.00
_cell.angle_beta   90.00
_cell.angle_gamma   90.00
#
_symmetry.space_group_name_H-M   'P 1'
#
loop_
_entity.id
_entity.type
_entity.pdbx_description
1 polymer ?
#
loop_
_entity_poly.entity_id
_entity_poly.type
_entity_poly.pdbx_seq_one_letter_code
_entity_poly.pdbx_strand_id
1 'polypeptide(L)'
;MHVSQGFEFLGYKVKRGKGFRLPEHKRRVRRSPQNLYVVPREKSVKRFEEQVRNLTRRKAPIRLRELIEHLNPVIRGWGNFYRKADVRRIFNRLDRWIVRRIYSFLAKRWRNTMWRKYPTRRLIDGYGLVRLTHLIPGLVQQ
;
A
#
# COMPACT_ATOMS: atom_id res chain seq x y z
N MET A 1 6.14 -30.23 3.67
CA MET A 1 5.78 -28.82 3.83
C MET A 1 4.28 -28.66 3.71
N HIS A 2 3.63 -28.27 4.78
CA HIS A 2 2.18 -28.01 4.71
C HIS A 2 1.92 -26.66 4.09
N VAL A 3 1.25 -26.63 2.94
CA VAL A 3 0.85 -25.42 2.23
C VAL A 3 -0.09 -24.54 3.08
N SER A 4 -0.72 -25.09 4.11
CA SER A 4 -1.58 -24.38 5.05
C SER A 4 -0.89 -23.25 5.83
N GLN A 5 0.42 -23.34 6.04
CA GLN A 5 1.20 -22.32 6.75
C GLN A 5 1.80 -21.28 5.82
N GLY A 6 1.69 -21.47 4.51
CA GLY A 6 2.31 -20.62 3.51
C GLY A 6 3.82 -20.83 3.39
N PHE A 7 4.38 -20.46 2.27
CA PHE A 7 5.82 -20.44 2.04
C PHE A 7 6.22 -19.13 1.34
N GLU A 8 7.48 -18.76 1.48
CA GLU A 8 8.03 -17.55 0.88
C GLU A 8 8.84 -17.89 -0.35
N PHE A 9 8.61 -17.15 -1.44
CA PHE A 9 9.34 -17.30 -2.69
C PHE A 9 9.58 -15.94 -3.35
N LEU A 10 10.85 -15.60 -3.59
CA LEU A 10 11.26 -14.35 -4.25
C LEU A 10 10.59 -13.07 -3.69
N GLY A 11 10.47 -12.98 -2.37
CA GLY A 11 9.83 -11.82 -1.71
C GLY A 11 8.31 -11.92 -1.60
N TYR A 12 7.71 -13.00 -2.10
CA TYR A 12 6.28 -13.27 -2.01
C TYR A 12 5.98 -14.35 -0.97
N LYS A 13 4.82 -14.26 -0.36
CA LYS A 13 4.26 -15.31 0.49
C LYS A 13 3.06 -15.92 -0.22
N VAL A 14 3.10 -17.23 -0.44
CA VAL A 14 1.98 -17.98 -0.99
C VAL A 14 1.15 -18.55 0.15
N LYS A 15 -0.12 -18.18 0.24
CA LYS A 15 -1.06 -18.65 1.25
C LYS A 15 -2.18 -19.44 0.60
N ARG A 16 -2.62 -20.50 1.26
CA ARG A 16 -3.85 -21.20 0.93
C ARG A 16 -5.00 -20.46 1.62
N GLY A 17 -5.95 -19.93 0.85
CA GLY A 17 -7.12 -19.28 1.41
C GLY A 17 -8.03 -20.27 2.11
N LYS A 18 -8.42 -20.01 3.35
CA LYS A 18 -9.62 -20.59 3.91
C LYS A 18 -10.77 -20.08 3.05
N GLY A 19 -11.46 -21.00 2.36
CA GLY A 19 -12.45 -20.63 1.38
C GLY A 19 -13.49 -19.64 1.93
N PHE A 20 -13.35 -18.39 1.53
CA PHE A 20 -14.41 -17.43 1.66
C PHE A 20 -15.50 -17.90 0.71
N ARG A 21 -16.57 -18.49 1.24
CA ARG A 21 -17.74 -18.87 0.46
C ARG A 21 -18.43 -17.59 -0.01
N LEU A 22 -18.08 -17.16 -1.22
CA LEU A 22 -18.89 -16.15 -1.90
C LEU A 22 -20.28 -16.71 -2.14
N PRO A 23 -21.33 -15.92 -1.94
CA PRO A 23 -22.68 -16.29 -2.34
C PRO A 23 -22.68 -16.77 -3.79
N GLU A 24 -23.48 -17.79 -4.10
CA GLU A 24 -23.47 -18.47 -5.40
C GLU A 24 -23.62 -17.53 -6.61
N HIS A 25 -24.39 -16.45 -6.46
CA HIS A 25 -24.61 -15.47 -7.52
C HIS A 25 -23.39 -14.60 -7.87
N LYS A 26 -22.32 -14.61 -7.05
CA LYS A 26 -21.09 -13.88 -7.31
C LYS A 26 -19.92 -14.80 -7.74
N ARG A 27 -20.21 -16.05 -8.04
CA ARG A 27 -19.20 -17.06 -8.39
C ARG A 27 -18.64 -16.96 -9.82
N ARG A 28 -18.73 -15.84 -10.48
CA ARG A 28 -18.15 -15.65 -11.82
C ARG A 28 -16.63 -15.49 -11.84
N VAL A 29 -15.96 -15.76 -10.75
CA VAL A 29 -14.52 -15.60 -10.69
C VAL A 29 -13.82 -16.88 -11.11
N ARG A 30 -12.93 -16.77 -12.08
CA ARG A 30 -11.94 -17.78 -12.42
C ARG A 30 -11.20 -18.17 -11.15
N ARG A 31 -11.57 -19.25 -10.55
CA ARG A 31 -10.87 -19.81 -9.42
C ARG A 31 -9.63 -20.52 -9.96
N SER A 32 -8.46 -20.12 -9.48
CA SER A 32 -7.39 -21.11 -9.48
C SER A 32 -7.91 -22.29 -8.67
N PRO A 33 -7.81 -23.52 -9.17
CA PRO A 33 -8.41 -24.68 -8.52
C PRO A 33 -7.90 -24.96 -7.11
N GLN A 34 -6.97 -24.17 -6.61
CA GLN A 34 -6.29 -24.39 -5.35
C GLN A 34 -6.45 -23.28 -4.31
N ASN A 35 -7.24 -22.21 -4.58
CA ASN A 35 -7.40 -21.06 -3.68
C ASN A 35 -6.08 -20.52 -3.13
N LEU A 36 -5.03 -20.43 -3.97
CA LEU A 36 -3.74 -19.92 -3.57
C LEU A 36 -3.71 -18.40 -3.74
N TYR A 37 -3.27 -17.71 -2.69
CA TYR A 37 -3.03 -16.26 -2.71
C TYR A 37 -1.54 -15.97 -2.69
N VAL A 38 -1.10 -15.13 -3.60
CA VAL A 38 0.28 -14.63 -3.63
C VAL A 38 0.26 -13.22 -3.07
N VAL A 39 0.94 -13.00 -1.95
CA VAL A 39 0.99 -11.72 -1.25
C VAL A 39 2.43 -11.32 -0.98
N PRO A 40 2.74 -10.02 -0.77
CA PRO A 40 4.05 -9.60 -0.35
C PRO A 40 4.45 -10.26 0.97
N ARG A 41 5.73 -10.62 1.10
CA ARG A 41 6.29 -11.15 2.33
C ARG A 41 6.23 -10.10 3.44
N GLU A 42 5.91 -10.51 4.67
CA GLU A 42 5.79 -9.60 5.82
C GLU A 42 7.05 -8.76 6.07
N LYS A 43 8.23 -9.37 5.93
CA LYS A 43 9.51 -8.64 6.03
C LYS A 43 9.63 -7.53 4.98
N SER A 44 9.16 -7.77 3.76
CA SER A 44 9.16 -6.78 2.69
C SER A 44 8.22 -5.62 3.00
N VAL A 45 7.01 -5.91 3.50
CA VAL A 45 6.05 -4.90 3.95
C VAL A 45 6.63 -4.05 5.08
N LYS A 46 7.21 -4.68 6.10
CA LYS A 46 7.84 -3.98 7.23
C LYS A 46 9.00 -3.10 6.79
N ARG A 47 9.82 -3.57 5.86
CA ARG A 47 10.94 -2.80 5.30
C ARG A 47 10.44 -1.57 4.54
N PHE A 48 9.40 -1.72 3.75
CA PHE A 48 8.74 -0.60 3.08
C PHE A 48 8.16 0.41 4.08
N GLU A 49 7.44 -0.06 5.09
CA GLU A 49 6.90 0.79 6.15
C GLU A 49 8.01 1.55 6.89
N GLU A 50 9.12 0.89 7.16
CA GLU A 50 10.27 1.52 7.81
C GLU A 50 10.90 2.62 6.95
N GLN A 51 11.05 2.40 5.64
CA GLN A 51 11.52 3.42 4.71
C GLN A 51 10.60 4.64 4.72
N VAL A 52 9.29 4.43 4.68
CA VAL A 52 8.30 5.52 4.75
C VAL A 52 8.37 6.24 6.10
N ARG A 53 8.49 5.52 7.21
CA ARG A 53 8.67 6.13 8.54
C ARG A 53 9.90 7.01 8.60
N ASN A 54 11.02 6.55 8.05
CA ASN A 54 12.27 7.30 8.04
C ASN A 54 12.15 8.61 7.26
N LEU A 55 11.44 8.59 6.13
CA LEU A 55 11.20 9.79 5.32
C LEU A 55 10.20 10.75 5.97
N THR A 56 9.23 10.24 6.73
CA THR A 56 8.17 11.04 7.36
C THR A 56 8.43 11.37 8.82
N ARG A 57 9.68 11.37 9.26
CA ARG A 57 10.03 11.74 10.64
C ARG A 57 9.65 13.19 10.92
N ARG A 58 9.06 13.43 12.09
CA ARG A 58 8.66 14.78 12.53
C ARG A 58 9.80 15.81 12.54
N LYS A 59 11.02 15.36 12.74
CA LYS A 59 12.20 16.24 12.81
C LYS A 59 12.86 16.50 11.45
N ALA A 60 12.38 15.91 10.38
CA ALA A 60 12.94 16.14 9.06
C ALA A 60 12.71 17.59 8.61
N PRO A 61 13.77 18.37 8.31
CA PRO A 61 13.65 19.79 7.97
C PRO A 61 13.31 20.01 6.48
N ILE A 62 12.37 19.27 5.96
CA ILE A 62 11.95 19.34 4.55
C ILE A 62 10.50 19.80 4.41
N ARG A 63 10.18 20.35 3.25
CA ARG A 63 8.83 20.79 2.91
C ARG A 63 7.99 19.61 2.43
N LEU A 64 6.68 19.76 2.47
CA LEU A 64 5.74 18.71 2.00
C LEU A 64 6.02 18.28 0.56
N ARG A 65 6.32 19.22 -0.32
CA ARG A 65 6.63 18.91 -1.73
C ARG A 65 7.86 18.01 -1.85
N GLU A 66 8.93 18.33 -1.14
CA GLU A 66 10.15 17.53 -1.09
C GLU A 66 9.90 16.15 -0.50
N LEU A 67 9.09 16.09 0.58
CA LEU A 67 8.71 14.81 1.18
C LEU A 67 8.03 13.89 0.17
N ILE A 68 7.05 14.41 -0.58
CA ILE A 68 6.33 13.63 -1.58
C ILE A 68 7.24 13.22 -2.73
N GLU A 69 8.15 14.09 -3.17
CA GLU A 69 9.17 13.76 -4.16
C GLU A 69 10.10 12.62 -3.72
N HIS A 70 10.39 12.54 -2.42
CA HIS A 70 11.18 11.44 -1.85
C HIS A 70 10.37 10.16 -1.64
N LEU A 71 9.09 10.28 -1.31
CA LEU A 71 8.19 9.14 -1.10
C LEU A 71 7.82 8.44 -2.42
N ASN A 72 7.59 9.19 -3.48
CA ASN A 72 7.11 8.65 -4.75
C ASN A 72 8.00 7.55 -5.33
N PRO A 73 9.34 7.69 -5.41
CA PRO A 73 10.19 6.61 -5.90
C PRO A 73 10.11 5.33 -5.05
N VAL A 74 10.00 5.47 -3.74
CA VAL A 74 9.87 4.33 -2.81
C VAL A 74 8.53 3.61 -3.04
N ILE A 75 7.44 4.38 -3.14
CA ILE A 75 6.10 3.84 -3.38
C ILE A 75 6.03 3.14 -4.74
N ARG A 76 6.51 3.78 -5.80
CA ARG A 76 6.53 3.21 -7.15
C ARG A 76 7.38 1.96 -7.24
N GLY A 77 8.59 1.99 -6.69
CA GLY A 77 9.51 0.86 -6.76
C GLY A 77 8.93 -0.38 -6.08
N TRP A 78 8.47 -0.23 -4.85
CA TRP A 78 7.87 -1.33 -4.11
C TRP A 78 6.53 -1.77 -4.72
N GLY A 79 5.66 -0.82 -5.08
CA GLY A 79 4.36 -1.10 -5.66
C GLY A 79 4.44 -1.76 -7.03
N ASN A 80 5.33 -1.32 -7.90
CA ASN A 80 5.53 -1.93 -9.22
C ASN A 80 6.04 -3.36 -9.13
N PHE A 81 6.85 -3.67 -8.12
CA PHE A 81 7.32 -5.03 -7.89
C PHE A 81 6.17 -5.98 -7.51
N TYR A 82 5.22 -5.52 -6.71
CA TYR A 82 4.14 -6.36 -6.18
C TYR A 82 2.78 -6.18 -6.85
N ARG A 83 2.62 -5.25 -7.78
CA ARG A 83 1.31 -4.85 -8.35
C ARG A 83 0.48 -5.98 -8.97
N LYS A 84 1.13 -7.06 -9.42
CA LYS A 84 0.47 -8.20 -10.05
C LYS A 84 0.04 -9.29 -9.05
N ALA A 85 0.45 -9.18 -7.81
CA ALA A 85 0.05 -10.11 -6.75
C ALA A 85 -1.34 -9.74 -6.17
N ASP A 86 -1.82 -10.51 -5.21
CA ASP A 86 -3.08 -10.26 -4.51
C ASP A 86 -2.90 -9.15 -3.46
N VAL A 87 -2.69 -7.94 -3.93
CA VAL A 87 -2.23 -6.80 -3.11
C VAL A 87 -3.29 -5.76 -2.80
N ARG A 88 -4.50 -5.89 -3.32
CA ARG A 88 -5.53 -4.85 -3.19
C ARG A 88 -5.79 -4.43 -1.74
N ARG A 89 -5.92 -5.38 -0.83
CA ARG A 89 -6.12 -5.10 0.59
C ARG A 89 -4.90 -4.42 1.23
N ILE A 90 -3.72 -4.96 0.96
CA ILE A 90 -2.46 -4.44 1.51
C ILE A 90 -2.20 -3.04 0.97
N PHE A 91 -2.38 -2.82 -0.33
CA PHE A 91 -2.18 -1.52 -0.95
C PHE A 91 -3.16 -0.47 -0.42
N ASN A 92 -4.44 -0.82 -0.25
CA ASN A 92 -5.42 0.08 0.38
C ASN A 92 -5.01 0.46 1.81
N ARG A 93 -4.60 -0.51 2.60
CA ARG A 93 -4.14 -0.28 3.97
C ARG A 93 -2.92 0.63 4.00
N LEU A 94 -1.93 0.35 3.15
CA LEU A 94 -0.69 1.13 3.08
C LEU A 94 -0.92 2.53 2.56
N ASP A 95 -1.78 2.73 1.57
CA ASP A 95 -2.15 4.06 1.06
C ASP A 95 -2.73 4.94 2.17
N ARG A 96 -3.66 4.41 2.97
CA ARG A 96 -4.22 5.12 4.11
C ARG A 96 -3.18 5.41 5.18
N TRP A 97 -2.30 4.46 5.43
CA TRP A 97 -1.25 4.60 6.41
C TRP A 97 -0.22 5.67 5.99
N ILE A 98 0.17 5.70 4.71
CA ILE A 98 1.07 6.72 4.16
C ILE A 98 0.47 8.13 4.33
N VAL A 99 -0.81 8.29 4.02
CA VAL A 99 -1.51 9.59 4.23
C VAL A 99 -1.49 9.99 5.71
N ARG A 100 -1.73 9.07 6.62
CA ARG A 100 -1.63 9.34 8.07
C ARG A 100 -0.21 9.73 8.49
N ARG A 101 0.81 9.10 7.92
CA ARG A 101 2.20 9.47 8.16
C ARG A 101 2.50 10.88 7.68
N ILE A 102 1.99 11.28 6.51
CA ILE A 102 2.12 12.64 5.99
C ILE A 102 1.42 13.63 6.93
N TYR A 103 0.24 13.33 7.42
CA TYR A 103 -0.45 14.19 8.39
C TYR A 103 0.33 14.31 9.70
N SER A 104 0.90 13.24 10.20
CA SER A 104 1.77 13.26 11.37
C SER A 104 3.00 14.14 11.16
N PHE A 105 3.58 14.10 9.98
CA PHE A 105 4.69 14.97 9.58
C PHE A 105 4.28 16.44 9.55
N LEU A 106 3.13 16.76 8.97
CA LEU A 106 2.61 18.14 8.88
C LEU A 106 2.19 18.70 10.23
N ALA A 107 1.72 17.85 11.14
CA ALA A 107 1.22 18.25 12.47
C ALA A 107 2.34 18.58 13.48
N LYS A 108 3.58 18.74 13.05
CA LYS A 108 4.72 19.06 13.93
C LYS A 108 4.50 20.27 14.83
N ARG A 109 3.75 21.25 14.36
CA ARG A 109 3.54 22.53 15.03
C ARG A 109 2.09 22.80 15.38
N TRP A 110 1.13 22.08 14.80
CA TRP A 110 -0.30 22.41 14.89
C TRP A 110 -1.14 21.17 15.14
N ARG A 111 -1.88 21.18 16.22
CA ARG A 111 -2.80 20.07 16.54
C ARG A 111 -4.02 20.10 15.60
N ASN A 112 -4.30 19.00 14.95
CA ASN A 112 -5.62 18.50 14.54
C ASN A 112 -6.35 19.06 13.31
N THR A 113 -5.76 19.86 12.41
CA THR A 113 -6.53 20.30 11.23
C THR A 113 -5.86 20.03 9.87
N MET A 114 -4.82 19.22 9.87
CA MET A 114 -4.05 19.00 8.63
C MET A 114 -4.88 18.32 7.55
N TRP A 115 -5.81 17.45 7.90
CA TRP A 115 -6.69 16.78 6.94
C TRP A 115 -7.67 17.76 6.26
N ARG A 116 -8.04 18.87 6.90
CA ARG A 116 -8.86 19.94 6.30
C ARG A 116 -8.04 20.77 5.32
N LYS A 117 -6.83 21.14 5.71
CA LYS A 117 -5.92 21.96 4.89
C LYS A 117 -5.33 21.16 3.73
N TYR A 118 -5.03 19.90 3.96
CA TYR A 118 -4.42 18.98 2.99
C TYR A 118 -5.26 17.71 2.86
N PRO A 119 -6.48 17.78 2.29
CA PRO A 119 -7.24 16.55 2.05
C PRO A 119 -6.47 15.61 1.13
N THR A 120 -6.73 14.32 1.22
CA THR A 120 -6.03 13.28 0.43
C THR A 120 -6.02 13.62 -1.06
N ARG A 121 -7.13 14.12 -1.58
CA ARG A 121 -7.23 14.55 -2.98
C ARG A 121 -6.22 15.63 -3.35
N ARG A 122 -6.00 16.60 -2.47
CA ARG A 122 -4.99 17.65 -2.67
C ARG A 122 -3.58 17.12 -2.67
N LEU A 123 -3.28 16.12 -1.82
CA LEU A 123 -1.98 15.45 -1.80
C LEU A 123 -1.70 14.71 -3.11
N ILE A 124 -2.72 14.09 -3.68
CA ILE A 124 -2.60 13.33 -4.92
C ILE A 124 -2.56 14.28 -6.12
N ASP A 125 -3.54 15.14 -6.28
CA ASP A 125 -3.70 16.00 -7.46
C ASP A 125 -2.78 17.23 -7.42
N GLY A 126 -2.61 17.84 -6.24
CA GLY A 126 -1.81 19.05 -6.07
C GLY A 126 -0.32 18.80 -5.89
N TYR A 127 0.06 17.76 -5.17
CA TYR A 127 1.46 17.45 -4.87
C TYR A 127 1.98 16.22 -5.60
N GLY A 128 1.13 15.50 -6.31
CA GLY A 128 1.53 14.34 -7.11
C GLY A 128 1.86 13.09 -6.31
N LEU A 129 1.26 12.91 -5.12
CA LEU A 129 1.45 11.71 -4.32
C LEU A 129 1.01 10.47 -5.10
N VAL A 130 1.90 9.50 -5.26
CA VAL A 130 1.60 8.23 -5.88
C VAL A 130 0.83 7.33 -4.91
N ARG A 131 -0.23 6.70 -5.38
CA ARG A 131 -0.97 5.69 -4.64
C ARG A 131 -0.63 4.29 -5.13
N LEU A 132 -0.39 3.38 -4.20
CA LEU A 132 -0.13 1.97 -4.53
C LEU A 132 -1.30 1.34 -5.31
N THR A 133 -2.52 1.63 -4.92
CA THR A 133 -3.72 1.11 -5.59
C THR A 133 -3.83 1.52 -7.05
N HIS A 134 -3.31 2.69 -7.41
CA HIS A 134 -3.27 3.15 -8.81
C HIS A 134 -2.25 2.41 -9.67
N LEU A 135 -1.32 1.68 -9.06
CA LEU A 135 -0.35 0.85 -9.77
C LEU A 135 -0.90 -0.53 -10.14
N ILE A 136 -2.01 -0.95 -9.56
CA ILE A 136 -2.64 -2.23 -9.84
C ILE A 136 -3.21 -2.22 -11.27
N PRO A 137 -2.83 -3.18 -12.14
CA PRO A 137 -3.37 -3.23 -13.50
C PRO A 137 -4.90 -3.36 -13.52
N GLY A 138 -5.57 -2.58 -14.35
CA GLY A 138 -7.02 -2.61 -14.51
C GLY A 138 -7.84 -1.74 -13.57
N LEU A 139 -7.23 -1.12 -12.54
CA LEU A 139 -7.92 -0.19 -11.63
C LEU A 139 -7.81 1.28 -12.05
N VAL A 140 -6.99 1.59 -13.03
CA VAL A 140 -6.63 2.97 -13.41
C VAL A 140 -7.57 3.57 -14.48
N GLN A 141 -8.57 2.83 -14.94
CA GLN A 141 -9.42 3.26 -16.07
C GLN A 141 -10.76 3.86 -15.63
N GLN A 142 -10.80 4.46 -14.47
CA GLN A 142 -12.00 5.20 -14.05
C GLN A 142 -11.68 6.59 -13.54
#